data_ab24191a7c2180c36c60eba8932f5807
#
_entry.id   ab24191a7c2180c36c60eba8932f5807
#
_cell.length_a   1.000
_cell.length_b   1.000
_cell.length_c   1.000
_cell.angle_alpha   90.00
_cell.angle_beta   90.00
_cell.angle_gamma   90.00
#
_symmetry.space_group_name_H-M   'P 1'
#
loop_
_entity.id
_entity.type
_entity.pdbx_description
1 polymer ?
#
loop_
_entity_poly.entity_id
_entity_poly.type
_entity_poly.pdbx_seq_one_letter_code
_entity_poly.pdbx_strand_id
1 'polypeptide(L)'
;MYTIVVVPGPGMEPSEEFRLAPGETLRFGRGAFGRALAIPHDGVSRSAGEIVATDTYWSLSNLSRTATYAVENPEGAGEHIKVAPGRLGAPVAFEFSRVVLPAGSELVSFDVWAPRHDYATPAQERGGDGEPTALAFPLDRSKRYFTVLAALCEPRLRGEPYAPLPTVEQVVDRLRPLWPAANRAAVQWNIDYLAVKLRLKPGPESCEPGRRLNGKKDTLVALALRFDLVREDDLAALRPVTNGTAR
;
A
#
# COMPACT_ATOMS: atom_id res chain seq x y z
N MET A 1 -27.14 -13.29 -2.38
CA MET A 1 -26.13 -12.69 -1.52
C MET A 1 -25.09 -12.07 -2.45
N TYR A 2 -24.73 -10.81 -2.31
CA TYR A 2 -23.70 -10.18 -3.15
C TYR A 2 -22.30 -10.47 -2.58
N THR A 3 -21.29 -10.50 -3.44
CA THR A 3 -19.89 -10.75 -3.05
C THR A 3 -19.04 -9.51 -3.08
N ILE A 4 -19.34 -8.54 -3.97
CA ILE A 4 -18.61 -7.28 -4.02
C ILE A 4 -19.56 -6.09 -4.12
N VAL A 5 -19.09 -4.94 -3.64
CA VAL A 5 -19.77 -3.66 -3.77
C VAL A 5 -18.84 -2.72 -4.51
N VAL A 6 -19.30 -2.17 -5.64
CA VAL A 6 -18.56 -1.14 -6.38
C VAL A 6 -19.11 0.22 -6.00
N VAL A 7 -18.27 1.09 -5.48
CA VAL A 7 -18.63 2.44 -5.02
C VAL A 7 -18.10 3.45 -6.02
N PRO A 8 -18.99 4.15 -6.75
CA PRO A 8 -18.59 5.16 -7.73
C PRO A 8 -17.77 6.29 -7.10
N GLY A 9 -16.79 6.77 -7.85
CA GLY A 9 -16.03 7.95 -7.47
C GLY A 9 -16.77 9.26 -7.80
N PRO A 10 -16.20 10.40 -7.42
CA PRO A 10 -16.79 11.71 -7.68
C PRO A 10 -17.08 11.93 -9.17
N GLY A 11 -18.30 12.41 -9.47
CA GLY A 11 -18.72 12.71 -10.84
C GLY A 11 -19.06 11.50 -11.71
N MET A 12 -19.03 10.29 -11.17
CA MET A 12 -19.46 9.08 -11.88
C MET A 12 -20.97 8.85 -11.77
N GLU A 13 -21.54 8.13 -12.73
CA GLU A 13 -22.97 7.85 -12.81
C GLU A 13 -23.25 6.34 -13.00
N PRO A 14 -24.27 5.79 -12.32
CA PRO A 14 -24.99 6.42 -11.21
C PRO A 14 -24.08 6.65 -10.01
N SER A 15 -24.45 7.57 -9.13
CA SER A 15 -23.73 7.80 -7.86
C SER A 15 -24.02 6.75 -6.81
N GLU A 16 -24.99 5.88 -7.06
CA GLU A 16 -25.34 4.78 -6.17
C GLU A 16 -24.38 3.59 -6.34
N GLU A 17 -24.15 2.85 -5.26
CA GLU A 17 -23.32 1.67 -5.26
C GLU A 17 -23.91 0.52 -6.08
N PHE A 18 -23.04 -0.27 -6.71
CA PHE A 18 -23.42 -1.51 -7.37
C PHE A 18 -23.09 -2.69 -6.48
N ARG A 19 -24.08 -3.54 -6.27
CA ARG A 19 -23.89 -4.82 -5.56
C ARG A 19 -23.91 -5.94 -6.59
N LEU A 20 -22.84 -6.71 -6.66
CA LEU A 20 -22.65 -7.79 -7.60
C LEU A 20 -22.66 -9.14 -6.87
N ALA A 21 -23.49 -10.05 -7.33
CA ALA A 21 -23.46 -11.45 -6.92
C ALA A 21 -22.38 -12.23 -7.68
N PRO A 22 -21.96 -13.42 -7.21
CA PRO A 22 -21.03 -14.26 -7.93
C PRO A 22 -21.46 -14.50 -9.37
N GLY A 23 -20.53 -14.35 -10.32
CA GLY A 23 -20.78 -14.46 -11.76
C GLY A 23 -21.35 -13.22 -12.42
N GLU A 24 -21.78 -12.21 -11.65
CA GLU A 24 -22.23 -10.95 -12.24
C GLU A 24 -21.07 -10.09 -12.71
N THR A 25 -21.36 -9.32 -13.75
CA THR A 25 -20.40 -8.45 -14.43
C THR A 25 -20.89 -7.01 -14.39
N LEU A 26 -19.98 -6.08 -14.13
CA LEU A 26 -20.19 -4.64 -14.25
C LEU A 26 -19.22 -4.06 -15.27
N ARG A 27 -19.72 -3.44 -16.31
CA ARG A 27 -18.92 -2.68 -17.27
C ARG A 27 -18.76 -1.24 -16.83
N PHE A 28 -17.63 -0.64 -17.19
CA PHE A 28 -17.38 0.78 -16.91
C PHE A 28 -16.66 1.48 -18.07
N GLY A 29 -16.85 2.79 -18.15
CA GLY A 29 -16.23 3.63 -19.16
C GLY A 29 -17.05 4.86 -19.48
N ARG A 30 -16.54 5.75 -20.34
CA ARG A 30 -17.20 7.00 -20.70
C ARG A 30 -18.53 6.81 -21.44
N GLY A 31 -18.67 5.75 -22.21
CA GLY A 31 -19.86 5.43 -22.98
C GLY A 31 -20.65 4.24 -22.43
N ALA A 32 -20.55 3.96 -21.16
CA ALA A 32 -21.28 2.87 -20.53
C ALA A 32 -22.77 3.18 -20.43
N PHE A 33 -23.62 2.23 -20.83
CA PHE A 33 -25.06 2.34 -20.80
C PHE A 33 -25.71 1.15 -20.09
N GLY A 34 -26.89 1.37 -19.52
CA GLY A 34 -27.61 0.36 -18.75
C GLY A 34 -27.05 0.18 -17.37
N ARG A 35 -26.97 -1.07 -16.87
CA ARG A 35 -26.33 -1.38 -15.58
C ARG A 35 -24.82 -1.35 -15.76
N ALA A 36 -24.24 -0.15 -15.76
CA ALA A 36 -22.83 0.09 -15.97
C ALA A 36 -22.39 1.37 -15.25
N LEU A 37 -21.12 1.44 -14.88
CA LEU A 37 -20.54 2.63 -14.27
C LEU A 37 -20.04 3.59 -15.36
N ALA A 38 -20.73 4.70 -15.54
CA ALA A 38 -20.32 5.74 -16.46
C ALA A 38 -19.28 6.66 -15.80
N ILE A 39 -18.16 6.87 -16.50
CA ILE A 39 -17.07 7.76 -16.09
C ILE A 39 -17.02 8.89 -17.11
N PRO A 40 -17.69 10.04 -16.85
CA PRO A 40 -17.87 11.11 -17.82
C PRO A 40 -16.61 11.97 -17.99
N HIS A 41 -15.52 11.35 -18.45
CA HIS A 41 -14.24 12.01 -18.66
C HIS A 41 -13.68 11.68 -20.04
N ASP A 42 -13.27 12.69 -20.82
CA ASP A 42 -12.83 12.52 -22.22
C ASP A 42 -11.55 11.69 -22.35
N GLY A 43 -10.70 11.65 -21.34
CA GLY A 43 -9.51 10.80 -21.28
C GLY A 43 -9.80 9.32 -21.03
N VAL A 44 -11.05 8.96 -20.68
CA VAL A 44 -11.45 7.57 -20.44
C VAL A 44 -12.04 6.97 -21.70
N SER A 45 -11.68 5.72 -22.01
CA SER A 45 -12.24 4.97 -23.14
C SER A 45 -13.75 4.79 -23.01
N ARG A 46 -14.49 4.73 -24.15
CA ARG A 46 -15.93 4.47 -24.13
C ARG A 46 -16.27 3.17 -23.43
N SER A 47 -15.50 2.11 -23.71
CA SER A 47 -15.51 0.85 -22.98
C SER A 47 -14.14 0.72 -22.35
N ALA A 48 -14.03 1.10 -21.08
CA ALA A 48 -12.75 1.15 -20.37
C ALA A 48 -12.39 -0.20 -19.73
N GLY A 49 -13.39 -0.89 -19.20
CA GLY A 49 -13.14 -2.16 -18.54
C GLY A 49 -14.40 -2.88 -18.09
N GLU A 50 -14.14 -4.00 -17.41
CA GLU A 50 -15.16 -4.89 -16.88
C GLU A 50 -14.67 -5.48 -15.55
N ILE A 51 -15.58 -5.52 -14.59
CA ILE A 51 -15.42 -6.16 -13.28
C ILE A 51 -16.28 -7.42 -13.27
N VAL A 52 -15.74 -8.53 -12.83
CA VAL A 52 -16.48 -9.78 -12.61
C VAL A 52 -16.35 -10.19 -11.16
N ALA A 53 -17.48 -10.35 -10.48
CA ALA A 53 -17.52 -10.88 -9.11
C ALA A 53 -17.36 -12.40 -9.13
N THR A 54 -16.54 -12.93 -8.20
CA THR A 54 -16.47 -14.38 -7.93
C THR A 54 -16.83 -14.64 -6.48
N ASP A 55 -16.75 -15.88 -6.02
CA ASP A 55 -17.07 -16.21 -4.62
C ASP A 55 -16.03 -15.69 -3.62
N THR A 56 -14.75 -15.69 -4.02
CA THR A 56 -13.61 -15.43 -3.10
C THR A 56 -12.72 -14.27 -3.52
N TYR A 57 -12.87 -13.79 -4.75
CA TYR A 57 -12.12 -12.65 -5.28
C TYR A 57 -12.95 -11.98 -6.37
N TRP A 58 -12.45 -10.93 -6.93
CA TRP A 58 -13.01 -10.33 -8.14
C TRP A 58 -11.92 -10.16 -9.19
N SER A 59 -12.32 -9.97 -10.44
CA SER A 59 -11.36 -9.78 -11.51
C SER A 59 -11.64 -8.51 -12.28
N LEU A 60 -10.57 -7.88 -12.74
CA LEU A 60 -10.58 -6.67 -13.55
C LEU A 60 -10.07 -6.97 -14.96
N SER A 61 -10.88 -6.66 -15.96
CA SER A 61 -10.44 -6.63 -17.36
C SER A 61 -10.20 -5.18 -17.78
N ASN A 62 -9.00 -4.88 -18.27
CA ASN A 62 -8.66 -3.59 -18.85
C ASN A 62 -8.87 -3.64 -20.37
N LEU A 63 -9.93 -3.01 -20.86
CA LEU A 63 -10.27 -2.95 -22.28
C LEU A 63 -9.65 -1.74 -23.00
N SER A 64 -8.88 -0.90 -22.29
CA SER A 64 -8.13 0.18 -22.93
C SER A 64 -7.02 -0.37 -23.82
N ARG A 65 -6.72 0.35 -24.90
CA ARG A 65 -5.62 -0.01 -25.81
C ARG A 65 -4.27 0.53 -25.36
N THR A 66 -4.24 1.54 -24.52
CA THR A 66 -3.01 2.31 -24.22
C THR A 66 -2.79 2.55 -22.74
N ALA A 67 -3.84 2.62 -21.93
CA ALA A 67 -3.74 2.98 -20.51
C ALA A 67 -3.56 1.75 -19.62
N THR A 68 -2.55 1.75 -18.78
CA THR A 68 -2.42 0.80 -17.67
C THR A 68 -3.28 1.29 -16.51
N TYR A 69 -4.07 0.41 -15.91
CA TYR A 69 -4.81 0.70 -14.69
C TYR A 69 -4.01 0.22 -13.47
N ALA A 70 -4.20 0.89 -12.35
CA ALA A 70 -3.70 0.43 -11.06
C ALA A 70 -4.88 0.04 -10.18
N VAL A 71 -4.78 -1.08 -9.49
CA VAL A 71 -5.67 -1.43 -8.39
C VAL A 71 -4.87 -1.31 -7.11
N GLU A 72 -5.16 -0.30 -6.35
CA GLU A 72 -4.46 0.03 -5.11
C GLU A 72 -5.17 -0.63 -3.93
N ASN A 73 -4.39 -1.10 -2.95
CA ASN A 73 -4.89 -1.49 -1.64
C ASN A 73 -4.77 -0.29 -0.69
N PRO A 74 -5.88 0.39 -0.31
CA PRO A 74 -5.81 1.54 0.60
C PRO A 74 -5.22 1.22 1.97
N GLU A 75 -5.31 -0.03 2.41
CA GLU A 75 -4.79 -0.51 3.70
C GLU A 75 -3.36 -1.08 3.59
N GLY A 76 -2.83 -1.24 2.38
CA GLY A 76 -1.58 -1.93 2.09
C GLY A 76 -0.37 -1.02 1.87
N ALA A 77 -0.36 0.22 2.37
CA ALA A 77 0.79 1.13 2.35
C ALA A 77 1.48 1.28 0.96
N GLY A 78 0.68 1.36 -0.09
CA GLY A 78 1.15 1.50 -1.47
C GLY A 78 1.22 0.17 -2.24
N GLU A 79 0.70 -0.90 -1.67
CA GLU A 79 0.48 -2.14 -2.41
C GLU A 79 -0.48 -1.90 -3.57
N HIS A 80 -0.14 -2.40 -4.75
CA HIS A 80 -0.98 -2.26 -5.93
C HIS A 80 -0.73 -3.35 -6.97
N ILE A 81 -1.75 -3.60 -7.77
CA ILE A 81 -1.71 -4.49 -8.93
C ILE A 81 -1.78 -3.62 -10.19
N LYS A 82 -0.88 -3.86 -11.15
CA LYS A 82 -0.92 -3.21 -12.47
C LYS A 82 -1.68 -4.09 -13.45
N VAL A 83 -2.69 -3.52 -14.10
CA VAL A 83 -3.46 -4.18 -15.13
C VAL A 83 -3.13 -3.53 -16.47
N ALA A 84 -2.28 -4.18 -17.24
CA ALA A 84 -1.79 -3.67 -18.53
C ALA A 84 -2.96 -3.51 -19.55
N PRO A 85 -2.78 -2.68 -20.59
CA PRO A 85 -3.76 -2.55 -21.69
C PRO A 85 -4.10 -3.91 -22.29
N GLY A 86 -5.38 -4.18 -22.50
CA GLY A 86 -5.86 -5.44 -23.06
C GLY A 86 -5.77 -6.66 -22.13
N ARG A 87 -5.34 -6.52 -20.89
CA ARG A 87 -5.32 -7.62 -19.91
C ARG A 87 -6.74 -7.97 -19.48
N LEU A 88 -7.14 -9.23 -19.69
CA LEU A 88 -8.44 -9.75 -19.28
C LEU A 88 -8.34 -10.56 -17.99
N GLY A 89 -9.35 -10.44 -17.14
CA GLY A 89 -9.55 -11.27 -15.96
C GLY A 89 -8.38 -11.23 -14.95
N ALA A 90 -7.76 -10.07 -14.74
CA ALA A 90 -6.72 -9.94 -13.71
C ALA A 90 -7.35 -10.13 -12.32
N PRO A 91 -6.98 -11.18 -11.54
CA PRO A 91 -7.55 -11.41 -10.23
C PRO A 91 -7.09 -10.35 -9.24
N VAL A 92 -8.02 -9.88 -8.40
CA VAL A 92 -7.76 -8.95 -7.30
C VAL A 92 -8.23 -9.60 -6.00
N ALA A 93 -7.30 -9.73 -5.06
CA ALA A 93 -7.53 -10.38 -3.77
C ALA A 93 -7.61 -9.38 -2.59
N PHE A 94 -7.71 -8.08 -2.84
CA PHE A 94 -7.84 -7.09 -1.79
C PHE A 94 -9.29 -7.00 -1.28
N GLU A 95 -9.46 -6.89 0.03
CA GLU A 95 -10.78 -6.64 0.65
C GLU A 95 -11.29 -5.23 0.29
N PHE A 96 -10.42 -4.25 0.36
CA PHE A 96 -10.66 -2.90 -0.11
C PHE A 96 -9.73 -2.59 -1.27
N SER A 97 -10.28 -2.09 -2.33
CA SER A 97 -9.54 -1.79 -3.55
C SER A 97 -9.95 -0.43 -4.10
N ARG A 98 -8.97 0.31 -4.59
CA ARG A 98 -9.21 1.52 -5.40
C ARG A 98 -8.73 1.28 -6.81
N VAL A 99 -9.63 1.27 -7.76
CA VAL A 99 -9.30 1.18 -9.18
C VAL A 99 -8.99 2.58 -9.69
N VAL A 100 -7.78 2.80 -10.16
CA VAL A 100 -7.29 4.08 -10.64
C VAL A 100 -7.02 4.00 -12.14
N LEU A 101 -7.61 4.92 -12.87
CA LEU A 101 -7.46 5.05 -14.31
C LEU A 101 -6.81 6.39 -14.67
N PRO A 102 -5.77 6.41 -15.51
CA PRO A 102 -5.29 7.66 -16.09
C PRO A 102 -6.31 8.20 -17.11
N ALA A 103 -6.61 9.48 -16.99
CA ALA A 103 -7.59 10.19 -17.79
C ALA A 103 -6.98 11.52 -18.27
N GLY A 104 -6.18 11.48 -19.32
CA GLY A 104 -5.41 12.63 -19.80
C GLY A 104 -4.29 12.99 -18.79
N SER A 105 -4.38 14.18 -18.21
CA SER A 105 -3.46 14.65 -17.15
C SER A 105 -3.96 14.38 -15.72
N GLU A 106 -5.13 13.76 -15.59
CA GLU A 106 -5.79 13.50 -14.32
C GLU A 106 -5.87 12.02 -14.02
N LEU A 107 -6.21 11.69 -12.78
CA LEU A 107 -6.53 10.34 -12.35
C LEU A 107 -7.99 10.31 -11.92
N VAL A 108 -8.73 9.34 -12.39
CA VAL A 108 -10.08 9.06 -11.93
C VAL A 108 -10.09 7.71 -11.21
N SER A 109 -10.89 7.58 -10.16
CA SER A 109 -10.92 6.36 -9.38
C SER A 109 -12.31 6.05 -8.85
N PHE A 110 -12.55 4.76 -8.63
CA PHE A 110 -13.69 4.22 -7.90
C PHE A 110 -13.23 3.09 -6.99
N ASP A 111 -14.03 2.77 -5.98
CA ASP A 111 -13.65 1.77 -4.99
C ASP A 111 -14.42 0.45 -5.20
N VAL A 112 -13.80 -0.66 -4.83
CA VAL A 112 -14.39 -2.00 -4.85
C VAL A 112 -14.17 -2.65 -3.48
N TRP A 113 -15.26 -3.01 -2.81
CA TRP A 113 -15.23 -3.72 -1.53
C TRP A 113 -15.57 -5.18 -1.78
N ALA A 114 -14.69 -6.06 -1.36
CA ALA A 114 -14.77 -7.49 -1.53
C ALA A 114 -15.02 -8.21 -0.19
N PRO A 115 -15.40 -9.49 -0.21
CA PRO A 115 -15.51 -10.27 1.00
C PRO A 115 -14.18 -10.33 1.75
N ARG A 116 -14.27 -10.36 3.06
CA ARG A 116 -13.13 -10.58 3.94
C ARG A 116 -12.51 -11.96 3.66
N HIS A 117 -11.18 -11.99 3.56
CA HIS A 117 -10.44 -13.24 3.37
C HIS A 117 -10.32 -14.01 4.68
N ASP A 118 -10.46 -15.33 4.59
CA ASP A 118 -10.13 -16.21 5.70
C ASP A 118 -8.62 -16.44 5.75
N TYR A 119 -7.99 -15.97 6.82
CA TYR A 119 -6.58 -16.26 7.06
C TYR A 119 -6.46 -17.53 7.88
N ALA A 120 -5.57 -18.44 7.47
CA ALA A 120 -5.22 -19.58 8.30
C ALA A 120 -4.67 -19.08 9.64
N THR A 121 -5.30 -19.49 10.74
CA THR A 121 -4.71 -19.28 12.06
C THR A 121 -3.38 -20.01 12.08
N PRO A 122 -2.24 -19.33 12.43
CA PRO A 122 -0.98 -20.03 12.56
C PRO A 122 -1.19 -21.21 13.49
N ALA A 123 -1.08 -22.43 12.96
CA ALA A 123 -1.12 -23.61 13.80
C ALA A 123 0.01 -23.42 14.83
N GLN A 124 -0.33 -23.43 16.12
CA GLN A 124 0.68 -23.58 17.14
C GLN A 124 1.48 -24.83 16.72
N GLU A 125 2.76 -24.64 16.42
CA GLU A 125 3.67 -25.71 16.10
C GLU A 125 3.56 -26.75 17.23
N ARG A 126 2.74 -27.77 17.02
CA ARG A 126 2.71 -28.93 17.89
C ARG A 126 4.05 -29.58 17.68
N GLY A 127 4.90 -29.49 18.71
CA GLY A 127 6.24 -30.03 18.84
C GLY A 127 6.66 -31.04 17.76
N GLY A 128 7.16 -30.54 16.67
CA GLY A 128 7.98 -31.29 15.75
C GLY A 128 9.43 -31.13 16.17
N ASP A 129 10.20 -32.22 16.14
CA ASP A 129 11.63 -32.30 16.43
C ASP A 129 12.52 -31.50 15.46
N GLY A 130 12.03 -30.39 14.91
CA GLY A 130 12.77 -29.53 13.98
C GLY A 130 13.20 -28.22 14.64
N GLU A 131 14.36 -27.69 14.25
CA GLU A 131 14.75 -26.33 14.64
C GLU A 131 13.69 -25.34 14.21
N PRO A 132 13.31 -24.35 15.09
CA PRO A 132 12.31 -23.36 14.74
C PRO A 132 12.76 -22.55 13.53
N THR A 133 11.85 -22.31 12.60
CA THR A 133 12.12 -21.50 11.40
C THR A 133 12.62 -20.11 11.81
N ALA A 134 13.80 -19.73 11.34
CA ALA A 134 14.35 -18.41 11.61
C ALA A 134 13.43 -17.32 11.05
N LEU A 135 13.15 -16.32 11.87
CA LEU A 135 12.36 -15.17 11.44
C LEU A 135 13.06 -14.43 10.30
N ALA A 136 12.35 -14.20 9.20
CA ALA A 136 12.82 -13.30 8.15
C ALA A 136 12.90 -11.86 8.72
N PHE A 137 14.04 -11.20 8.51
CA PHE A 137 14.23 -9.80 8.94
C PHE A 137 13.90 -9.55 10.43
N PRO A 138 14.61 -10.19 11.39
CA PRO A 138 14.29 -10.04 12.81
C PRO A 138 14.58 -8.60 13.29
N LEU A 139 13.52 -7.81 13.48
CA LEU A 139 13.58 -6.46 14.01
C LEU A 139 13.03 -6.43 15.44
N ASP A 140 13.83 -5.89 16.35
CA ASP A 140 13.39 -5.63 17.72
C ASP A 140 12.66 -4.28 17.76
N ARG A 141 11.35 -4.33 17.94
CA ARG A 141 10.46 -3.15 17.97
C ARG A 141 10.71 -2.21 19.15
N SER A 142 11.40 -2.67 20.19
CA SER A 142 11.77 -1.85 21.36
C SER A 142 12.99 -0.94 21.12
N LYS A 143 13.70 -1.14 20.03
CA LYS A 143 14.96 -0.44 19.75
C LYS A 143 14.76 0.84 18.95
N ARG A 144 15.65 1.81 19.17
CA ARG A 144 15.62 3.12 18.50
C ARG A 144 15.68 3.01 16.96
N TYR A 145 16.41 2.05 16.44
CA TYR A 145 16.45 1.85 14.97
C TYR A 145 15.06 1.52 14.39
N PHE A 146 14.22 0.80 15.15
CA PHE A 146 12.85 0.52 14.71
C PHE A 146 12.01 1.79 14.69
N THR A 147 12.12 2.64 15.71
CA THR A 147 11.42 3.94 15.76
C THR A 147 11.87 4.86 14.61
N VAL A 148 13.17 4.84 14.24
CA VAL A 148 13.68 5.56 13.06
C VAL A 148 13.07 5.00 11.78
N LEU A 149 12.99 3.67 11.65
CA LEU A 149 12.39 3.03 10.47
C LEU A 149 10.89 3.37 10.35
N ALA A 150 10.16 3.31 11.47
CA ALA A 150 8.75 3.68 11.51
C ALA A 150 8.54 5.15 11.08
N ALA A 151 9.37 6.08 11.55
CA ALA A 151 9.31 7.48 11.15
C ALA A 151 9.62 7.70 9.65
N LEU A 152 10.49 6.91 9.06
CA LEU A 152 10.76 6.94 7.62
C LEU A 152 9.57 6.41 6.79
N CYS A 153 8.86 5.41 7.31
CA CYS A 153 7.69 4.81 6.64
C CYS A 153 6.39 5.60 6.88
N GLU A 154 6.35 6.45 7.92
CA GLU A 154 5.12 7.12 8.40
C GLU A 154 4.29 7.79 7.29
N PRO A 155 4.85 8.58 6.34
CA PRO A 155 4.02 9.23 5.31
C PRO A 155 3.26 8.21 4.45
N ARG A 156 3.95 7.16 4.04
CA ARG A 156 3.34 6.12 3.17
C ARG A 156 2.32 5.26 3.92
N LEU A 157 2.56 4.97 5.20
CA LEU A 157 1.62 4.26 6.08
C LEU A 157 0.38 5.12 6.42
N ARG A 158 0.47 6.45 6.29
CA ARG A 158 -0.68 7.38 6.48
C ARG A 158 -1.48 7.64 5.21
N GLY A 159 -1.35 6.80 4.19
CA GLY A 159 -2.13 6.92 2.95
C GLY A 159 -1.52 7.87 1.92
N GLU A 160 -0.25 8.24 2.05
CA GLU A 160 0.49 9.03 1.07
C GLU A 160 1.56 8.17 0.37
N PRO A 161 1.18 7.16 -0.43
CA PRO A 161 2.10 6.14 -0.96
C PRO A 161 3.22 6.72 -1.83
N TYR A 162 2.99 7.87 -2.44
CA TYR A 162 3.96 8.55 -3.31
C TYR A 162 4.66 9.74 -2.64
N ALA A 163 4.43 9.97 -1.34
CA ALA A 163 5.11 11.03 -0.62
C ALA A 163 6.64 10.84 -0.68
N PRO A 164 7.39 11.94 -0.84
CA PRO A 164 8.84 11.89 -0.72
C PRO A 164 9.23 11.41 0.68
N LEU A 165 10.30 10.62 0.76
CA LEU A 165 10.76 10.16 2.06
C LEU A 165 11.25 11.31 2.93
N PRO A 166 11.00 11.28 4.24
CA PRO A 166 11.47 12.29 5.16
C PRO A 166 12.99 12.48 5.08
N THR A 167 13.45 13.71 5.17
CA THR A 167 14.87 14.01 5.35
C THR A 167 15.32 13.54 6.74
N VAL A 168 16.64 13.44 6.95
CA VAL A 168 17.17 13.08 8.27
C VAL A 168 16.76 14.10 9.32
N GLU A 169 16.72 15.37 8.96
CA GLU A 169 16.29 16.48 9.83
C GLU A 169 14.81 16.34 10.21
N GLN A 170 13.95 16.05 9.25
CA GLN A 170 12.53 15.80 9.52
C GLN A 170 12.31 14.59 10.45
N VAL A 171 13.10 13.53 10.28
CA VAL A 171 13.06 12.38 11.19
C VAL A 171 13.54 12.76 12.58
N VAL A 172 14.60 13.57 12.73
CA VAL A 172 15.05 14.10 14.03
C VAL A 172 13.94 14.89 14.70
N ASP A 173 13.32 15.83 13.99
CA ASP A 173 12.25 16.66 14.53
C ASP A 173 11.02 15.83 14.91
N ARG A 174 10.67 14.84 14.10
CA ARG A 174 9.58 13.90 14.39
C ARG A 174 9.82 13.06 15.64
N LEU A 175 11.08 12.67 15.90
CA LEU A 175 11.46 11.83 17.04
C LEU A 175 11.79 12.62 18.31
N ARG A 176 12.02 13.92 18.22
CA ARG A 176 12.42 14.76 19.36
C ARG A 176 11.51 14.65 20.60
N PRO A 177 10.17 14.54 20.46
CA PRO A 177 9.29 14.35 21.62
C PRO A 177 9.48 13.03 22.36
N LEU A 178 9.97 11.99 21.67
CA LEU A 178 10.20 10.65 22.20
C LEU A 178 11.66 10.43 22.58
N TRP A 179 12.53 11.11 21.87
CA TRP A 179 13.97 11.00 22.02
C TRP A 179 14.60 12.40 21.96
N PRO A 180 14.60 13.15 23.10
CA PRO A 180 15.11 14.53 23.16
C PRO A 180 16.56 14.68 22.69
N ALA A 181 17.39 13.64 22.86
CA ALA A 181 18.78 13.62 22.40
C ALA A 181 18.94 13.22 20.92
N ALA A 182 17.83 13.08 20.18
CA ALA A 182 17.90 12.78 18.76
C ALA A 182 18.65 13.89 18.01
N ASN A 183 19.60 13.48 17.19
CA ASN A 183 20.34 14.37 16.33
C ASN A 183 20.64 13.67 14.98
N ARG A 184 21.11 14.44 14.01
CA ARG A 184 21.39 13.97 12.66
C ARG A 184 22.32 12.75 12.65
N ALA A 185 23.40 12.79 13.43
CA ALA A 185 24.38 11.69 13.47
C ALA A 185 23.77 10.40 14.03
N ALA A 186 22.99 10.52 15.11
CA ALA A 186 22.32 9.38 15.74
C ALA A 186 21.26 8.75 14.83
N VAL A 187 20.44 9.57 14.13
CA VAL A 187 19.46 9.06 13.16
C VAL A 187 20.17 8.41 11.98
N GLN A 188 21.20 9.04 11.42
CA GLN A 188 21.98 8.49 10.34
C GLN A 188 22.61 7.15 10.71
N TRP A 189 23.18 7.04 11.91
CA TRP A 189 23.75 5.80 12.40
C TRP A 189 22.72 4.66 12.44
N ASN A 190 21.47 4.95 12.89
CA ASN A 190 20.41 3.95 12.93
C ASN A 190 20.00 3.51 11.50
N ILE A 191 19.97 4.43 10.53
CA ILE A 191 19.73 4.11 9.12
C ILE A 191 20.83 3.20 8.57
N ASP A 192 22.09 3.52 8.84
CA ASP A 192 23.24 2.72 8.40
C ASP A 192 23.26 1.34 9.08
N TYR A 193 22.94 1.28 10.37
CA TYR A 193 22.78 0.02 11.10
C TYR A 193 21.69 -0.86 10.49
N LEU A 194 20.52 -0.29 10.18
CA LEU A 194 19.43 -1.01 9.53
C LEU A 194 19.84 -1.55 8.15
N ALA A 195 20.57 -0.77 7.37
CA ALA A 195 21.06 -1.21 6.08
C ALA A 195 21.99 -2.43 6.18
N VAL A 196 22.85 -2.47 7.19
CA VAL A 196 23.71 -3.63 7.47
C VAL A 196 22.88 -4.80 8.00
N LYS A 197 21.99 -4.55 8.99
CA LYS A 197 21.16 -5.58 9.61
C LYS A 197 20.25 -6.29 8.61
N LEU A 198 19.66 -5.55 7.67
CA LEU A 198 18.78 -6.07 6.63
C LEU A 198 19.54 -6.50 5.37
N ARG A 199 20.89 -6.49 5.40
CA ARG A 199 21.76 -6.92 4.30
C ARG A 199 21.40 -6.28 2.95
N LEU A 200 21.09 -4.98 2.96
CA LEU A 200 20.76 -4.26 1.75
C LEU A 200 22.00 -4.15 0.85
N LYS A 201 21.91 -4.68 -0.36
CA LYS A 201 22.94 -4.47 -1.36
C LYS A 201 22.83 -3.03 -1.87
N PRO A 202 23.94 -2.29 -2.01
CA PRO A 202 23.91 -1.01 -2.68
C PRO A 202 23.42 -1.21 -4.11
N GLY A 203 22.44 -0.40 -4.54
CA GLY A 203 21.96 -0.43 -5.93
C GLY A 203 23.06 -0.02 -6.92
N PRO A 204 22.98 -0.40 -8.21
CA PRO A 204 23.97 -0.04 -9.22
C PRO A 204 24.15 1.48 -9.37
N GLU A 205 23.14 2.26 -9.00
CA GLU A 205 23.18 3.75 -9.06
C GLU A 205 23.82 4.39 -7.81
N SER A 206 24.25 3.62 -6.84
CA SER A 206 24.80 4.12 -5.57
C SER A 206 26.27 4.57 -5.67
N CYS A 207 26.84 4.61 -6.86
CA CYS A 207 28.26 4.95 -7.06
C CYS A 207 28.57 6.45 -7.14
N GLU A 208 27.57 7.35 -7.17
CA GLU A 208 27.80 8.79 -7.20
C GLU A 208 27.88 9.42 -5.79
N PRO A 209 28.87 10.28 -5.51
CA PRO A 209 28.96 11.02 -4.26
C PRO A 209 27.76 11.97 -4.12
N GLY A 210 26.97 11.84 -3.05
CA GLY A 210 25.77 12.65 -2.80
C GLY A 210 24.43 11.92 -3.03
N ARG A 211 24.35 10.96 -3.95
CA ARG A 211 23.15 10.17 -4.23
C ARG A 211 22.98 8.96 -3.28
N ARG A 212 24.06 8.57 -2.62
CA ARG A 212 24.13 7.37 -1.75
C ARG A 212 23.17 7.39 -0.55
N LEU A 213 22.89 8.56 0.02
CA LEU A 213 22.04 8.70 1.21
C LEU A 213 20.56 8.47 0.91
N ASN A 214 20.08 8.98 -0.23
CA ASN A 214 18.69 8.83 -0.62
C ASN A 214 18.39 7.38 -1.04
N GLY A 215 19.26 6.73 -1.81
CA GLY A 215 19.07 5.36 -2.23
C GLY A 215 18.98 4.35 -1.08
N LYS A 216 19.72 4.54 0.02
CA LYS A 216 19.62 3.66 1.20
C LYS A 216 18.26 3.78 1.89
N LYS A 217 17.77 5.01 2.11
CA LYS A 217 16.46 5.23 2.73
C LYS A 217 15.34 4.65 1.88
N ASP A 218 15.37 4.90 0.57
CA ASP A 218 14.37 4.36 -0.36
C ASP A 218 14.34 2.83 -0.33
N THR A 219 15.50 2.18 -0.35
CA THR A 219 15.59 0.72 -0.29
C THR A 219 15.09 0.18 1.06
N LEU A 220 15.44 0.85 2.18
CA LEU A 220 14.96 0.48 3.52
C LEU A 220 13.44 0.54 3.63
N VAL A 221 12.85 1.66 3.19
CA VAL A 221 11.41 1.86 3.25
C VAL A 221 10.70 0.91 2.30
N ALA A 222 11.20 0.74 1.08
CA ALA A 222 10.62 -0.21 0.12
C ALA A 222 10.63 -1.65 0.66
N LEU A 223 11.73 -2.08 1.30
CA LEU A 223 11.80 -3.40 1.93
C LEU A 223 10.84 -3.51 3.11
N ALA A 224 10.82 -2.49 3.98
CA ALA A 224 9.99 -2.49 5.18
C ALA A 224 8.49 -2.57 4.86
N LEU A 225 8.03 -1.82 3.88
CA LEU A 225 6.64 -1.84 3.44
C LEU A 225 6.30 -3.11 2.64
N ARG A 226 7.23 -3.57 1.79
CA ARG A 226 7.00 -4.79 0.97
C ARG A 226 6.78 -6.06 1.80
N PHE A 227 7.39 -6.15 2.97
CA PHE A 227 7.33 -7.33 3.84
C PHE A 227 6.67 -7.05 5.19
N ASP A 228 5.91 -5.98 5.29
CA ASP A 228 5.19 -5.56 6.50
C ASP A 228 6.06 -5.55 7.77
N LEU A 229 7.34 -5.18 7.60
CA LEU A 229 8.26 -5.07 8.74
C LEU A 229 7.88 -3.90 9.65
N VAL A 230 7.21 -2.91 9.10
CA VAL A 230 6.56 -1.80 9.79
C VAL A 230 5.13 -1.71 9.27
N ARG A 231 4.18 -1.70 10.18
CA ARG A 231 2.74 -1.60 9.91
C ARG A 231 2.17 -0.31 10.45
N GLU A 232 0.95 0.01 10.08
CA GLU A 232 0.26 1.21 10.58
C GLU A 232 0.14 1.22 12.11
N ASP A 233 -0.12 0.08 12.74
CA ASP A 233 -0.16 -0.06 14.20
C ASP A 233 1.15 0.34 14.88
N ASP A 234 2.30 0.14 14.22
CA ASP A 234 3.61 0.51 14.74
C ASP A 234 3.81 2.02 14.84
N LEU A 235 2.99 2.82 14.14
CA LEU A 235 3.00 4.28 14.25
C LEU A 235 2.57 4.75 15.65
N ALA A 236 1.91 3.89 16.43
CA ALA A 236 1.63 4.17 17.83
C ALA A 236 2.92 4.42 18.64
N ALA A 237 4.03 3.75 18.28
CA ALA A 237 5.34 3.97 18.90
C ALA A 237 5.93 5.36 18.63
N LEU A 238 5.36 6.11 17.66
CA LEU A 238 5.75 7.49 17.35
C LEU A 238 4.92 8.54 18.12
N ARG A 239 3.98 8.12 18.97
CA ARG A 239 3.19 9.02 19.80
C ARG A 239 3.92 9.26 21.12
N PRO A 240 4.00 10.51 21.62
CA PRO A 240 4.50 10.76 22.95
C PRO A 240 3.66 9.98 23.97
N VAL A 241 4.33 9.36 24.95
CA VAL A 241 3.61 8.77 26.08
C VAL A 241 2.99 9.92 26.85
N THR A 242 1.69 10.14 26.67
CA THR A 242 0.92 11.04 27.56
C THR A 242 0.86 10.32 28.90
N ASN A 243 1.73 10.71 29.85
CA ASN A 243 1.53 10.34 31.24
C ASN A 243 0.18 10.91 31.65
N GLY A 244 -0.82 10.04 31.66
CA GLY A 244 -2.12 10.35 32.25
C GLY A 244 -1.89 10.70 33.71
N THR A 245 -1.99 11.99 34.02
CA THR A 245 -2.08 12.46 35.38
C THR A 245 -3.41 11.91 35.94
N ALA A 246 -3.32 10.78 36.62
CA ALA A 246 -4.40 10.35 37.48
C ALA A 246 -4.63 11.46 38.52
N ARG A 247 -5.79 12.09 38.47
CA ARG A 247 -6.39 12.84 39.55
C ARG A 247 -7.47 12.01 40.19
#